data_1902e9b947cca679ed4fa50f14fef1f5
#
_entry.id   1902e9b947cca679ed4fa50f14fef1f5
#
_cell.length_a   1.000
_cell.length_b   1.000
_cell.length_c   1.000
_cell.angle_alpha   90.00
_cell.angle_beta   90.00
_cell.angle_gamma   90.00
#
_symmetry.space_group_name_H-M   'P 1'
#
loop_
_entity.id
_entity.type
_entity.pdbx_description
1 polymer ?
#
loop_
_entity_poly.entity_id
_entity_poly.type
_entity_poly.pdbx_seq_one_letter_code
_entity_poly.pdbx_strand_id
1 'polypeptide(L)'
;MPAILTWVLPPLAAVLAAWVVQNKRSSSGRARGGDGGTDRPPPARLPDPQYAAYVIGDLHGDAQCAQHWVERTGLIDESSGRWSDPTSHLIFVGDYVDKGPTSRQVVALVKGLTERYPEQVTALLGNHEMELLLDRDRSRWDMWGGSGYFGLAYASVHPGEYLHYIDREPTEEDAAVVDALYKASVEIYGNGLHSEMFMAPPELVGDKSILRFIPEDMQELVNERLKEYRLAYLDTFRSESELGDWLEKRPIIAHYNDTVFVHGGISPKGKALIDELGIDGINRIFAQNSHDDKLSSFIEQTEEGQAIYNLLTFRGNHQEGACPYLPRLLPDGASRLGVGHTPDYTIRLMCDDNFLALDSSLGRWFRNSGNEYCPGQDEIGSSNGQYRCGEINEQCEGQIIKLSGGGKVDMIH
;
A
#
# COMPACT_ATOMS: atom_id res chain seq x y z
N MET A 1 21.06 -31.62 7.60
CA MET A 1 21.12 -30.85 6.35
C MET A 1 19.69 -30.53 5.99
N PRO A 2 19.19 -29.33 6.26
CA PRO A 2 17.90 -28.91 5.77
C PRO A 2 18.03 -28.49 4.30
N ALA A 3 17.07 -28.90 3.52
CA ALA A 3 16.98 -28.60 2.10
C ALA A 3 16.77 -27.09 1.92
N ILE A 4 17.66 -26.46 1.16
CA ILE A 4 17.46 -25.12 0.63
C ILE A 4 16.27 -25.20 -0.33
N LEU A 5 15.13 -24.65 0.07
CA LEU A 5 13.99 -24.48 -0.82
C LEU A 5 14.39 -23.45 -1.89
N THR A 6 14.84 -23.94 -3.03
CA THR A 6 14.89 -23.14 -4.25
C THR A 6 13.46 -22.92 -4.72
N TRP A 7 12.94 -21.74 -4.51
CA TRP A 7 11.68 -21.29 -5.08
C TRP A 7 11.83 -21.23 -6.60
N VAL A 8 11.21 -22.17 -7.28
CA VAL A 8 11.04 -22.12 -8.74
C VAL A 8 9.90 -21.13 -9.00
N LEU A 9 10.25 -19.94 -9.46
CA LEU A 9 9.28 -18.93 -9.88
C LEU A 9 8.46 -19.46 -11.06
N PRO A 10 7.14 -19.22 -11.08
CA PRO A 10 6.30 -19.59 -12.22
C PRO A 10 6.68 -18.81 -13.49
N PRO A 11 6.35 -19.31 -14.69
CA PRO A 11 6.84 -18.79 -15.98
C PRO A 11 6.55 -17.31 -16.27
N LEU A 12 5.56 -16.69 -15.62
CA LEU A 12 5.28 -15.24 -15.77
C LEU A 12 6.33 -14.35 -15.09
N ALA A 13 6.97 -14.77 -14.02
CA ALA A 13 8.08 -14.03 -13.43
C ALA A 13 9.27 -13.93 -14.41
N ALA A 14 9.42 -14.89 -15.30
CA ALA A 14 10.42 -14.85 -16.37
C ALA A 14 10.10 -13.78 -17.42
N VAL A 15 8.83 -13.48 -17.67
CA VAL A 15 8.39 -12.44 -18.61
C VAL A 15 8.61 -11.05 -18.02
N LEU A 16 8.36 -10.86 -16.72
CA LEU A 16 8.64 -9.60 -16.03
C LEU A 16 10.15 -9.36 -15.85
N ALA A 17 10.93 -10.39 -15.51
CA ALA A 17 12.38 -10.28 -15.42
C ALA A 17 13.05 -10.01 -16.77
N ALA A 18 12.56 -10.62 -17.87
CA ALA A 18 13.03 -10.33 -19.22
C ALA A 18 12.70 -8.89 -19.66
N TRP A 19 11.60 -8.34 -19.16
CA TRP A 19 11.16 -6.98 -19.46
C TRP A 19 12.04 -5.92 -18.78
N VAL A 20 12.45 -6.11 -17.54
CA VAL A 20 13.39 -5.22 -16.82
C VAL A 20 14.76 -5.17 -17.51
N VAL A 21 15.23 -6.27 -18.10
CA VAL A 21 16.51 -6.34 -18.80
C VAL A 21 16.46 -5.69 -20.19
N GLN A 22 15.32 -5.75 -20.89
CA GLN A 22 15.18 -5.19 -22.23
C GLN A 22 15.07 -3.67 -22.24
N ASN A 23 14.49 -3.03 -21.23
CA ASN A 23 14.35 -1.56 -21.16
C ASN A 23 15.65 -0.81 -20.84
N LYS A 24 16.67 -1.47 -20.26
CA LYS A 24 18.00 -0.85 -20.07
C LYS A 24 18.77 -0.56 -21.38
N ARG A 25 18.26 -1.01 -22.53
CA ARG A 25 18.95 -0.83 -23.83
C ARG A 25 18.39 0.26 -24.76
N SER A 26 17.28 0.92 -24.41
CA SER A 26 16.63 1.87 -25.32
C SER A 26 16.67 3.36 -24.92
N SER A 27 17.34 3.73 -23.81
CA SER A 27 17.43 5.13 -23.36
C SER A 27 18.74 5.82 -23.74
N SER A 28 19.11 5.82 -25.02
CA SER A 28 20.16 6.70 -25.52
C SER A 28 19.69 7.46 -26.77
N GLY A 29 19.38 8.75 -26.57
CA GLY A 29 19.46 9.76 -27.62
C GLY A 29 18.17 10.36 -28.13
N ARG A 30 17.77 11.52 -27.61
CA ARG A 30 17.72 12.79 -28.41
C ARG A 30 17.08 13.93 -27.62
N ALA A 31 17.92 14.88 -27.27
CA ALA A 31 17.45 16.22 -26.91
C ALA A 31 16.86 16.92 -28.16
N ARG A 32 15.66 17.47 -28.04
CA ARG A 32 15.16 18.52 -28.91
C ARG A 32 14.43 19.58 -28.09
N GLY A 33 14.82 20.80 -28.42
CA GLY A 33 14.52 22.06 -27.77
C GLY A 33 13.03 22.43 -27.69
N GLY A 34 12.82 23.41 -26.82
CA GLY A 34 11.57 23.88 -26.29
C GLY A 34 10.60 24.49 -27.30
N ASP A 35 9.39 24.49 -26.86
CA ASP A 35 8.43 25.54 -27.22
C ASP A 35 7.48 25.72 -26.03
N GLY A 36 7.34 26.98 -25.58
CA GLY A 36 6.52 27.36 -24.44
C GLY A 36 5.03 27.25 -24.78
N GLY A 37 4.47 26.10 -24.51
CA GLY A 37 3.04 25.84 -24.55
C GLY A 37 2.44 25.97 -23.16
N THR A 38 1.41 26.80 -23.03
CA THR A 38 0.60 26.95 -21.81
C THR A 38 -0.03 25.61 -21.45
N ASP A 39 0.50 24.94 -20.41
CA ASP A 39 -0.07 23.75 -19.81
C ASP A 39 -1.43 24.07 -19.14
N ARG A 40 -2.48 24.07 -19.94
CA ARG A 40 -3.82 23.83 -19.44
C ARG A 40 -4.01 22.29 -19.40
N PRO A 41 -4.31 21.71 -18.25
CA PRO A 41 -4.74 20.31 -18.23
C PRO A 41 -5.93 20.17 -19.18
N PRO A 42 -6.01 19.07 -19.93
CA PRO A 42 -7.15 18.82 -20.80
C PRO A 42 -8.42 18.83 -19.95
N PRO A 43 -9.54 19.40 -20.45
CA PRO A 43 -10.80 19.38 -19.73
C PRO A 43 -11.20 17.93 -19.42
N ALA A 44 -11.62 17.69 -18.18
CA ALA A 44 -12.13 16.39 -17.77
C ALA A 44 -13.18 15.93 -18.80
N ARG A 45 -12.86 14.86 -19.54
CA ARG A 45 -13.79 14.26 -20.47
C ARG A 45 -14.95 13.70 -19.66
N LEU A 46 -16.18 14.09 -20.00
CA LEU A 46 -17.36 13.40 -19.52
C LEU A 46 -17.24 11.92 -19.91
N PRO A 47 -17.50 10.99 -18.97
CA PRO A 47 -17.32 9.58 -19.24
C PRO A 47 -18.29 9.07 -20.29
N ASP A 48 -17.77 8.28 -21.20
CA ASP A 48 -18.58 7.47 -22.11
C ASP A 48 -19.24 6.34 -21.29
N PRO A 49 -20.55 6.10 -21.43
CA PRO A 49 -21.25 5.02 -20.70
C PRO A 49 -20.71 3.60 -21.00
N GLN A 50 -19.76 3.44 -21.90
CA GLN A 50 -19.14 2.16 -22.23
C GLN A 50 -17.88 1.85 -21.38
N TYR A 51 -17.36 2.79 -20.59
CA TYR A 51 -16.13 2.58 -19.81
C TYR A 51 -16.38 1.69 -18.57
N ALA A 52 -15.37 0.90 -18.25
CA ALA A 52 -15.31 0.13 -17.02
C ALA A 52 -14.08 0.50 -16.20
N ALA A 53 -14.20 0.48 -14.86
CA ALA A 53 -13.05 0.54 -13.96
C ALA A 53 -13.00 -0.72 -13.10
N TYR A 54 -11.83 -1.35 -13.06
CA TYR A 54 -11.52 -2.40 -12.09
C TYR A 54 -10.82 -1.76 -10.92
N VAL A 55 -11.23 -2.10 -9.70
CA VAL A 55 -10.68 -1.48 -8.50
C VAL A 55 -10.14 -2.57 -7.58
N ILE A 56 -8.87 -2.43 -7.23
CA ILE A 56 -8.12 -3.32 -6.35
C ILE A 56 -7.88 -2.60 -5.03
N GLY A 57 -8.26 -3.24 -3.92
CA GLY A 57 -8.04 -2.78 -2.56
C GLY A 57 -6.60 -2.99 -2.09
N ASP A 58 -6.44 -3.00 -0.77
CA ASP A 58 -5.16 -3.08 -0.07
C ASP A 58 -4.43 -4.41 -0.33
N LEU A 59 -3.17 -4.34 -0.72
CA LEU A 59 -2.36 -5.50 -1.16
C LEU A 59 -1.35 -5.98 -0.12
N HIS A 60 -0.90 -5.08 0.74
CA HIS A 60 -0.08 -5.35 1.90
C HIS A 60 1.06 -6.36 1.68
N GLY A 61 2.02 -5.99 0.81
CA GLY A 61 3.27 -6.72 0.65
C GLY A 61 3.15 -8.16 0.13
N ASP A 62 2.05 -8.52 -0.54
CA ASP A 62 1.86 -9.84 -1.13
C ASP A 62 1.88 -9.78 -2.67
N ALA A 63 3.08 -9.91 -3.24
CA ALA A 63 3.26 -9.80 -4.70
C ALA A 63 2.57 -10.91 -5.48
N GLN A 64 2.43 -12.11 -4.92
CA GLN A 64 1.73 -13.21 -5.58
C GLN A 64 0.24 -12.88 -5.71
N CYS A 65 -0.39 -12.39 -4.65
CA CYS A 65 -1.80 -12.01 -4.71
C CYS A 65 -2.01 -10.71 -5.46
N ALA A 66 -1.09 -9.75 -5.38
CA ALA A 66 -1.14 -8.56 -6.23
C ALA A 66 -1.18 -8.92 -7.73
N GLN A 67 -0.31 -9.84 -8.16
CA GLN A 67 -0.29 -10.34 -9.53
C GLN A 67 -1.59 -11.09 -9.87
N HIS A 68 -2.03 -12.00 -9.00
CA HIS A 68 -3.28 -12.74 -9.16
C HIS A 68 -4.48 -11.82 -9.39
N TRP A 69 -4.64 -10.78 -8.59
CA TRP A 69 -5.78 -9.86 -8.72
C TRP A 69 -5.70 -9.00 -9.98
N VAL A 70 -4.50 -8.59 -10.41
CA VAL A 70 -4.31 -7.95 -11.71
C VAL A 70 -4.72 -8.87 -12.86
N GLU A 71 -4.30 -10.13 -12.85
CA GLU A 71 -4.67 -11.13 -13.85
C GLU A 71 -6.19 -11.39 -13.87
N ARG A 72 -6.84 -11.43 -12.70
CA ARG A 72 -8.30 -11.59 -12.57
C ARG A 72 -9.10 -10.48 -13.24
N THR A 73 -8.52 -9.29 -13.45
CA THR A 73 -9.18 -8.24 -14.23
C THR A 73 -9.31 -8.56 -15.71
N GLY A 74 -8.43 -9.40 -16.26
CA GLY A 74 -8.35 -9.70 -17.69
C GLY A 74 -7.94 -8.50 -18.57
N LEU A 75 -7.45 -7.41 -17.95
CA LEU A 75 -7.07 -6.18 -18.67
C LEU A 75 -5.74 -6.30 -19.40
N ILE A 76 -4.91 -7.27 -19.03
CA ILE A 76 -3.63 -7.50 -19.67
C ILE A 76 -3.67 -8.86 -20.36
N ASP A 77 -3.45 -8.85 -21.67
CA ASP A 77 -3.33 -10.08 -22.44
C ASP A 77 -2.01 -10.79 -22.10
N GLU A 78 -2.10 -11.98 -21.54
CA GLU A 78 -0.95 -12.74 -21.04
C GLU A 78 0.07 -13.07 -22.14
N SER A 79 -0.38 -13.24 -23.37
CA SER A 79 0.48 -13.66 -24.49
C SER A 79 1.28 -12.50 -25.08
N SER A 80 0.68 -11.32 -25.15
CA SER A 80 1.28 -10.12 -25.75
C SER A 80 1.72 -9.07 -24.72
N GLY A 81 1.25 -9.18 -23.49
CA GLY A 81 1.42 -8.19 -22.45
C GLY A 81 0.82 -6.82 -22.84
N ARG A 82 -0.22 -6.79 -23.65
CA ARG A 82 -0.90 -5.57 -24.07
C ARG A 82 -2.16 -5.34 -23.26
N TRP A 83 -2.54 -4.08 -23.12
CA TRP A 83 -3.83 -3.71 -22.57
C TRP A 83 -4.94 -4.18 -23.50
N SER A 84 -5.85 -4.98 -22.99
CA SER A 84 -6.86 -5.70 -23.80
C SER A 84 -8.04 -4.81 -24.18
N ASP A 85 -8.41 -3.86 -23.31
CA ASP A 85 -9.54 -2.96 -23.52
C ASP A 85 -9.14 -1.50 -23.25
N PRO A 86 -8.88 -0.70 -24.30
CA PRO A 86 -8.40 0.68 -24.13
C PRO A 86 -9.42 1.61 -23.45
N THR A 87 -10.66 1.15 -23.28
CA THR A 87 -11.72 1.92 -22.62
C THR A 87 -11.85 1.60 -21.14
N SER A 88 -11.18 0.58 -20.67
CA SER A 88 -11.19 0.16 -19.27
C SER A 88 -10.02 0.75 -18.48
N HIS A 89 -10.27 1.02 -17.18
CA HIS A 89 -9.27 1.52 -16.24
C HIS A 89 -9.00 0.51 -15.12
N LEU A 90 -7.81 0.60 -14.54
CA LEU A 90 -7.42 -0.11 -13.33
C LEU A 90 -7.07 0.90 -12.25
N ILE A 91 -7.71 0.78 -11.10
CA ILE A 91 -7.51 1.68 -9.97
C ILE A 91 -7.03 0.87 -8.78
N PHE A 92 -5.91 1.26 -8.20
CA PHE A 92 -5.43 0.76 -6.92
C PHE A 92 -5.69 1.82 -5.86
N VAL A 93 -6.24 1.45 -4.71
CA VAL A 93 -6.63 2.42 -3.68
C VAL A 93 -5.56 2.64 -2.59
N GLY A 94 -4.35 2.11 -2.77
CA GLY A 94 -3.21 2.29 -1.85
C GLY A 94 -2.89 1.03 -1.04
N ASP A 95 -2.00 1.19 -0.06
CA ASP A 95 -1.49 0.15 0.84
C ASP A 95 -0.86 -1.04 0.10
N TYR A 96 0.23 -0.74 -0.58
CA TYR A 96 1.05 -1.73 -1.30
C TYR A 96 2.07 -2.40 -0.40
N VAL A 97 2.54 -1.66 0.62
CA VAL A 97 3.62 -2.07 1.52
C VAL A 97 3.09 -2.66 2.82
N ASP A 98 4.01 -3.22 3.59
CA ASP A 98 3.80 -3.76 4.93
C ASP A 98 3.01 -5.07 4.99
N LYS A 99 2.99 -5.69 6.17
CA LYS A 99 2.32 -6.93 6.52
C LYS A 99 2.90 -8.18 5.85
N GLY A 100 3.06 -8.18 4.54
CA GLY A 100 3.64 -9.29 3.78
C GLY A 100 5.12 -9.09 3.47
N PRO A 101 5.84 -10.17 3.08
CA PRO A 101 7.30 -10.15 2.92
C PRO A 101 7.78 -9.66 1.55
N THR A 102 6.91 -9.13 0.69
CA THR A 102 7.27 -8.82 -0.71
C THR A 102 6.76 -7.46 -1.18
N SER A 103 6.75 -6.46 -0.27
CA SER A 103 6.30 -5.08 -0.56
C SER A 103 7.05 -4.45 -1.73
N ARG A 104 8.37 -4.65 -1.81
CA ARG A 104 9.18 -4.13 -2.92
C ARG A 104 8.66 -4.62 -4.28
N GLN A 105 8.28 -5.88 -4.37
CA GLN A 105 7.75 -6.49 -5.58
C GLN A 105 6.34 -5.95 -5.90
N VAL A 106 5.49 -5.73 -4.90
CA VAL A 106 4.15 -5.12 -5.10
C VAL A 106 4.32 -3.70 -5.63
N VAL A 107 5.16 -2.88 -5.00
CA VAL A 107 5.43 -1.51 -5.47
C VAL A 107 5.99 -1.52 -6.89
N ALA A 108 6.93 -2.42 -7.20
CA ALA A 108 7.50 -2.54 -8.55
C ALA A 108 6.45 -2.96 -9.59
N LEU A 109 5.53 -3.87 -9.25
CA LEU A 109 4.42 -4.28 -10.11
C LEU A 109 3.50 -3.10 -10.42
N VAL A 110 2.99 -2.42 -9.38
CA VAL A 110 2.06 -1.29 -9.53
C VAL A 110 2.72 -0.13 -10.27
N LYS A 111 3.99 0.19 -9.94
CA LYS A 111 4.80 1.17 -10.67
C LYS A 111 4.92 0.82 -12.14
N GLY A 112 5.32 -0.42 -12.44
CA GLY A 112 5.46 -0.88 -13.83
C GLY A 112 4.15 -0.77 -14.63
N LEU A 113 3.01 -1.02 -14.00
CA LEU A 113 1.69 -0.86 -14.62
C LEU A 113 1.37 0.60 -14.88
N THR A 114 1.60 1.50 -13.91
CA THR A 114 1.35 2.95 -14.09
C THR A 114 2.25 3.58 -15.13
N GLU A 115 3.49 3.12 -15.27
CA GLU A 115 4.43 3.63 -16.29
C GLU A 115 4.12 3.09 -17.69
N ARG A 116 3.68 1.85 -17.76
CA ARG A 116 3.35 1.22 -19.05
C ARG A 116 2.01 1.67 -19.61
N TYR A 117 1.04 1.94 -18.73
CA TYR A 117 -0.33 2.30 -19.07
C TYR A 117 -0.78 3.57 -18.33
N PRO A 118 -0.11 4.71 -18.53
CA PRO A 118 -0.31 5.90 -17.71
C PRO A 118 -1.70 6.52 -17.85
N GLU A 119 -2.41 6.24 -18.94
CA GLU A 119 -3.77 6.74 -19.15
C GLU A 119 -4.85 5.78 -18.61
N GLN A 120 -4.49 4.51 -18.35
CA GLN A 120 -5.42 3.47 -17.93
C GLN A 120 -5.24 3.02 -16.49
N VAL A 121 -4.09 3.28 -15.87
CA VAL A 121 -3.81 2.83 -14.51
C VAL A 121 -3.63 4.01 -13.57
N THR A 122 -4.45 4.05 -12.53
CA THR A 122 -4.34 4.99 -11.42
C THR A 122 -3.96 4.22 -10.16
N ALA A 123 -2.90 4.66 -9.49
CA ALA A 123 -2.48 4.10 -8.21
C ALA A 123 -2.46 5.21 -7.16
N LEU A 124 -3.34 5.12 -6.16
CA LEU A 124 -3.40 6.07 -5.06
C LEU A 124 -2.31 5.78 -4.02
N LEU A 125 -1.96 6.78 -3.23
CA LEU A 125 -1.17 6.60 -2.02
C LEU A 125 -2.05 6.08 -0.89
N GLY A 126 -1.59 5.06 -0.15
CA GLY A 126 -2.19 4.60 1.08
C GLY A 126 -1.53 5.23 2.31
N ASN A 127 -2.09 4.94 3.50
CA ASN A 127 -1.49 5.43 4.73
C ASN A 127 -0.18 4.71 5.07
N HIS A 128 -0.01 3.45 4.69
CA HIS A 128 1.25 2.73 4.89
C HIS A 128 2.38 3.32 4.04
N GLU A 129 2.12 3.71 2.80
CA GLU A 129 3.08 4.46 2.00
C GLU A 129 3.38 5.84 2.58
N MET A 130 2.36 6.56 3.09
CA MET A 130 2.56 7.84 3.74
C MET A 130 3.46 7.71 4.98
N GLU A 131 3.24 6.71 5.82
CA GLU A 131 4.07 6.47 7.00
C GLU A 131 5.51 6.09 6.60
N LEU A 132 5.69 5.27 5.57
CA LEU A 132 7.00 4.96 5.02
C LEU A 132 7.73 6.22 4.54
N LEU A 133 7.02 7.11 3.82
CA LEU A 133 7.58 8.38 3.37
C LEU A 133 7.93 9.32 4.54
N LEU A 134 7.11 9.36 5.58
CA LEU A 134 7.37 10.12 6.80
C LEU A 134 8.57 9.57 7.59
N ASP A 135 8.74 8.27 7.63
CA ASP A 135 9.84 7.60 8.34
C ASP A 135 11.22 7.83 7.71
N ARG A 136 11.28 8.35 6.49
CA ARG A 136 12.52 8.80 5.86
C ARG A 136 13.14 10.01 6.59
N ASP A 137 12.31 10.81 7.27
CA ASP A 137 12.79 11.95 8.05
C ASP A 137 13.46 11.50 9.34
N ARG A 138 14.79 11.53 9.34
CA ARG A 138 15.62 11.12 10.47
C ARG A 138 15.39 11.95 11.73
N SER A 139 14.86 13.18 11.63
CA SER A 139 14.55 13.99 12.79
C SER A 139 13.42 13.39 13.65
N ARG A 140 12.54 12.62 13.06
CA ARG A 140 11.51 11.88 13.78
C ARG A 140 12.08 10.77 14.67
N TRP A 141 13.27 10.24 14.33
CA TRP A 141 13.92 9.20 15.11
C TRP A 141 14.38 9.70 16.48
N ASP A 142 14.70 10.98 16.60
CA ASP A 142 15.14 11.60 17.86
C ASP A 142 14.03 11.69 18.88
N MET A 143 12.76 11.75 18.46
CA MET A 143 11.60 11.84 19.35
C MET A 143 11.50 10.65 20.31
N TRP A 144 12.15 9.53 19.98
CA TRP A 144 12.08 8.28 20.74
C TRP A 144 13.44 7.83 21.27
N GLY A 145 14.39 8.72 21.46
CA GLY A 145 15.68 8.43 22.07
C GLY A 145 16.80 8.09 21.08
N GLY A 146 16.69 8.51 19.83
CA GLY A 146 17.79 8.46 18.85
C GLY A 146 18.20 7.06 18.42
N SER A 147 17.38 6.05 18.67
CA SER A 147 17.78 4.65 18.44
C SER A 147 17.40 4.10 17.06
N GLY A 148 16.81 4.91 16.19
CA GLY A 148 16.40 4.46 14.84
C GLY A 148 15.27 3.43 14.86
N TYR A 149 14.41 3.46 15.86
CA TYR A 149 13.36 2.46 16.08
C TYR A 149 11.97 2.94 15.67
N PHE A 150 11.81 3.83 14.68
CA PHE A 150 10.59 4.56 14.59
C PHE A 150 9.90 4.60 13.31
N GLY A 151 8.67 4.79 13.43
CA GLY A 151 7.59 4.96 12.55
C GLY A 151 6.61 3.79 12.55
N LEU A 152 5.39 4.06 12.18
CA LEU A 152 4.35 3.03 12.06
C LEU A 152 4.71 1.99 10.99
N ALA A 153 5.42 2.40 9.92
CA ALA A 153 5.88 1.49 8.88
C ALA A 153 6.78 0.39 9.45
N TYR A 154 7.73 0.73 10.31
CA TYR A 154 8.62 -0.28 10.90
C TYR A 154 7.90 -1.32 11.74
N ALA A 155 6.86 -0.91 12.45
CA ALA A 155 6.06 -1.83 13.23
C ALA A 155 5.24 -2.79 12.36
N SER A 156 5.02 -2.42 11.12
CA SER A 156 4.19 -3.15 10.16
C SER A 156 4.99 -3.93 9.12
N VAL A 157 6.30 -3.68 9.01
CA VAL A 157 7.18 -4.37 8.04
C VAL A 157 7.34 -5.83 8.46
N HIS A 158 7.08 -6.75 7.54
CA HIS A 158 7.32 -8.17 7.77
C HIS A 158 8.83 -8.43 7.96
N PRO A 159 9.26 -9.16 9.00
CA PRO A 159 10.70 -9.37 9.27
C PRO A 159 11.48 -9.92 8.07
N GLY A 160 10.89 -10.81 7.27
CA GLY A 160 11.51 -11.37 6.07
C GLY A 160 11.71 -10.37 4.92
N GLU A 161 10.96 -9.27 4.94
CA GLU A 161 11.07 -8.20 3.95
C GLU A 161 12.43 -7.52 3.98
N TYR A 162 13.00 -7.30 5.15
CA TYR A 162 14.26 -6.59 5.32
C TYR A 162 15.42 -7.17 4.52
N LEU A 163 15.45 -8.49 4.34
CA LEU A 163 16.52 -9.17 3.60
C LEU A 163 16.52 -8.84 2.10
N HIS A 164 15.44 -8.29 1.58
CA HIS A 164 15.34 -7.86 0.18
C HIS A 164 15.97 -6.49 -0.10
N TYR A 165 16.37 -5.76 0.95
CA TYR A 165 16.89 -4.39 0.84
C TYR A 165 18.36 -4.26 1.15
N ILE A 166 18.96 -5.20 1.90
CA ILE A 166 20.40 -5.15 2.22
C ILE A 166 21.25 -5.34 0.96
N ASP A 167 22.33 -4.54 0.86
CA ASP A 167 23.25 -4.55 -0.30
C ASP A 167 24.37 -5.58 -0.12
N ARG A 168 24.04 -6.76 0.36
CA ARG A 168 24.93 -7.91 0.52
C ARG A 168 24.09 -9.20 0.55
N GLU A 169 24.74 -10.32 0.32
CA GLU A 169 24.10 -11.62 0.52
C GLU A 169 23.72 -11.83 2.00
N PRO A 170 22.48 -12.28 2.28
CA PRO A 170 22.07 -12.65 3.63
C PRO A 170 22.93 -13.79 4.20
N THR A 171 23.28 -13.65 5.46
CA THR A 171 24.07 -14.64 6.21
C THR A 171 23.18 -15.58 7.03
N GLU A 172 23.77 -16.60 7.65
CA GLU A 172 23.06 -17.44 8.63
C GLU A 172 22.61 -16.63 9.86
N GLU A 173 23.35 -15.60 10.24
CA GLU A 173 22.97 -14.69 11.33
C GLU A 173 21.72 -13.87 10.95
N ASP A 174 21.64 -13.37 9.71
CA ASP A 174 20.47 -12.64 9.23
C ASP A 174 19.22 -13.54 9.25
N ALA A 175 19.35 -14.78 8.81
CA ALA A 175 18.26 -15.74 8.89
C ALA A 175 17.83 -16.03 10.34
N ALA A 176 18.77 -16.13 11.27
CA ALA A 176 18.49 -16.32 12.69
C ALA A 176 17.80 -15.10 13.31
N VAL A 177 18.20 -13.89 12.93
CA VAL A 177 17.54 -12.63 13.37
C VAL A 177 16.09 -12.58 12.88
N VAL A 178 15.85 -12.83 11.60
CA VAL A 178 14.48 -12.84 11.03
C VAL A 178 13.62 -13.91 11.71
N ASP A 179 14.15 -15.11 11.94
CA ASP A 179 13.45 -16.20 12.63
C ASP A 179 13.12 -15.82 14.09
N ALA A 180 14.05 -15.17 14.79
CA ALA A 180 13.82 -14.70 16.16
C ALA A 180 12.73 -13.62 16.22
N LEU A 181 12.76 -12.65 15.32
CA LEU A 181 11.73 -11.60 15.21
C LEU A 181 10.37 -12.18 14.89
N TYR A 182 10.30 -13.14 13.96
CA TYR A 182 9.06 -13.80 13.59
C TYR A 182 8.49 -14.61 14.76
N LYS A 183 9.32 -15.38 15.46
CA LYS A 183 8.89 -16.14 16.63
C LYS A 183 8.40 -15.25 17.76
N ALA A 184 9.10 -14.14 18.02
CA ALA A 184 8.67 -13.16 19.00
C ALA A 184 7.31 -12.55 18.64
N SER A 185 7.08 -12.22 17.37
CA SER A 185 5.78 -11.77 16.87
C SER A 185 4.68 -12.78 17.11
N VAL A 186 4.92 -14.05 16.79
CA VAL A 186 3.96 -15.14 17.00
C VAL A 186 3.66 -15.33 18.49
N GLU A 187 4.68 -15.24 19.35
CA GLU A 187 4.50 -15.36 20.80
C GLU A 187 3.65 -14.25 21.38
N ILE A 188 3.87 -13.00 20.93
CA ILE A 188 3.14 -11.83 21.43
C ILE A 188 1.70 -11.82 20.94
N TYR A 189 1.49 -12.07 19.65
CA TYR A 189 0.23 -11.78 18.96
C TYR A 189 -0.45 -13.03 18.41
N GLY A 190 0.22 -14.17 18.46
CA GLY A 190 -0.27 -15.44 17.95
C GLY A 190 -0.35 -15.53 16.42
N ASN A 191 0.17 -14.57 15.69
CA ASN A 191 -0.02 -14.45 14.24
C ASN A 191 1.23 -14.05 13.45
N GLY A 192 2.39 -13.99 14.04
CA GLY A 192 3.64 -13.69 13.34
C GLY A 192 3.81 -12.25 12.86
N LEU A 193 2.77 -11.42 12.91
CA LEU A 193 2.83 -10.01 12.55
C LEU A 193 1.69 -9.22 13.17
N HIS A 194 2.03 -8.05 13.74
CA HIS A 194 1.05 -7.14 14.31
C HIS A 194 1.43 -5.68 14.04
N SER A 195 0.46 -4.83 13.74
CA SER A 195 0.69 -3.42 13.44
C SER A 195 1.22 -2.60 14.61
N GLU A 196 1.07 -3.10 15.84
CA GLU A 196 1.58 -2.44 17.05
C GLU A 196 2.88 -3.08 17.58
N MET A 197 3.59 -3.81 16.74
CA MET A 197 4.84 -4.46 17.09
C MET A 197 5.98 -3.44 17.17
N PHE A 198 6.23 -2.92 18.36
CA PHE A 198 7.28 -1.93 18.58
C PHE A 198 8.64 -2.58 18.73
N MET A 199 9.56 -2.17 17.86
CA MET A 199 10.97 -2.58 17.93
C MET A 199 11.79 -1.78 18.94
N ALA A 200 11.18 -0.78 19.59
CA ALA A 200 11.84 0.07 20.58
C ALA A 200 12.20 -0.70 21.86
N PRO A 201 13.26 -0.28 22.60
CA PRO A 201 13.62 -0.88 23.85
C PRO A 201 12.49 -0.82 24.89
N PRO A 202 12.40 -1.80 25.81
CA PRO A 202 11.37 -1.85 26.86
C PRO A 202 11.29 -0.59 27.72
N GLU A 203 12.42 0.10 27.92
CA GLU A 203 12.50 1.35 28.68
C GLU A 203 11.65 2.47 28.07
N LEU A 204 11.45 2.44 26.75
CA LEU A 204 10.68 3.44 26.01
C LEU A 204 9.21 3.04 25.83
N VAL A 205 8.92 1.80 25.52
CA VAL A 205 7.59 1.33 25.14
C VAL A 205 7.00 0.27 26.10
N GLY A 206 7.74 -0.08 27.15
CA GLY A 206 7.30 -1.03 28.18
C GLY A 206 7.02 -2.43 27.60
N ASP A 207 5.85 -2.97 27.95
CA ASP A 207 5.46 -4.32 27.54
C ASP A 207 5.22 -4.48 26.04
N LYS A 208 5.12 -3.38 25.29
CA LYS A 208 4.93 -3.40 23.84
C LYS A 208 6.21 -3.69 23.06
N SER A 209 7.38 -3.71 23.69
CA SER A 209 8.64 -4.00 23.00
C SER A 209 8.74 -5.47 22.60
N ILE A 210 8.93 -5.73 21.31
CA ILE A 210 9.21 -7.08 20.80
C ILE A 210 10.52 -7.64 21.35
N LEU A 211 11.49 -6.79 21.71
CA LEU A 211 12.79 -7.21 22.22
C LEU A 211 12.70 -7.99 23.52
N ARG A 212 11.62 -7.85 24.27
CA ARG A 212 11.36 -8.66 25.48
C ARG A 212 11.16 -10.15 25.20
N PHE A 213 10.79 -10.48 23.98
CA PHE A 213 10.54 -11.84 23.52
C PHE A 213 11.70 -12.40 22.69
N ILE A 214 12.73 -11.60 22.46
CA ILE A 214 13.98 -12.05 21.84
C ILE A 214 14.87 -12.65 22.94
N PRO A 215 15.46 -13.84 22.72
CA PRO A 215 16.44 -14.42 23.64
C PRO A 215 17.57 -13.44 23.99
N GLU A 216 17.94 -13.37 25.28
CA GLU A 216 18.88 -12.36 25.78
C GLU A 216 20.23 -12.38 25.04
N ASP A 217 20.70 -13.55 24.69
CA ASP A 217 21.94 -13.76 23.92
C ASP A 217 21.85 -13.29 22.45
N MET A 218 20.65 -13.06 21.96
CA MET A 218 20.41 -12.56 20.59
C MET A 218 20.06 -11.07 20.53
N GLN A 219 19.69 -10.44 21.62
CA GLN A 219 19.17 -9.06 21.61
C GLN A 219 20.14 -8.05 20.99
N GLU A 220 21.44 -8.16 21.31
CA GLU A 220 22.45 -7.28 20.74
C GLU A 220 22.57 -7.46 19.22
N LEU A 221 22.65 -8.70 18.75
CA LEU A 221 22.70 -9.01 17.32
C LEU A 221 21.45 -8.51 16.59
N VAL A 222 20.27 -8.74 17.14
CA VAL A 222 18.99 -8.27 16.57
C VAL A 222 18.98 -6.74 16.45
N ASN A 223 19.43 -6.04 17.50
CA ASN A 223 19.51 -4.58 17.49
C ASN A 223 20.46 -4.04 16.40
N GLU A 224 21.64 -4.66 16.27
CA GLU A 224 22.60 -4.25 15.24
C GLU A 224 22.06 -4.47 13.83
N ARG A 225 21.52 -5.66 13.57
CA ARG A 225 20.98 -6.01 12.25
C ARG A 225 19.75 -5.17 11.89
N LEU A 226 18.85 -4.91 12.83
CA LEU A 226 17.71 -4.04 12.59
C LEU A 226 18.08 -2.62 12.18
N LYS A 227 19.17 -2.07 12.71
CA LYS A 227 19.67 -0.76 12.25
C LYS A 227 20.11 -0.80 10.79
N GLU A 228 20.87 -1.83 10.40
CA GLU A 228 21.28 -2.05 9.02
C GLU A 228 20.07 -2.19 8.09
N TYR A 229 19.13 -3.07 8.45
CA TYR A 229 17.96 -3.39 7.65
C TYR A 229 17.06 -2.17 7.42
N ARG A 230 16.80 -1.40 8.46
CA ARG A 230 15.99 -0.19 8.37
C ARG A 230 16.62 0.89 7.51
N LEU A 231 17.92 1.08 7.65
CA LEU A 231 18.63 2.03 6.80
C LEU A 231 18.53 1.62 5.33
N ALA A 232 18.76 0.36 5.03
CA ALA A 232 18.64 -0.16 3.66
C ALA A 232 17.22 -0.04 3.12
N TYR A 233 16.22 -0.34 3.96
CA TYR A 233 14.80 -0.18 3.62
C TYR A 233 14.46 1.27 3.30
N LEU A 234 14.82 2.21 4.18
CA LEU A 234 14.56 3.63 3.95
C LEU A 234 15.32 4.19 2.75
N ASP A 235 16.58 3.80 2.58
CA ASP A 235 17.38 4.24 1.44
C ASP A 235 16.77 3.82 0.10
N THR A 236 16.07 2.69 0.08
CA THR A 236 15.35 2.22 -1.12
C THR A 236 14.18 3.13 -1.49
N PHE A 237 13.60 3.83 -0.52
CA PHE A 237 12.44 4.70 -0.73
C PHE A 237 12.74 6.20 -0.58
N ARG A 238 14.00 6.61 -0.61
CA ARG A 238 14.38 8.03 -0.62
C ARG A 238 13.90 8.74 -1.88
N SER A 239 13.76 10.06 -1.80
CA SER A 239 13.29 10.91 -2.91
C SER A 239 14.09 10.71 -4.21
N GLU A 240 15.40 10.48 -4.11
CA GLU A 240 16.26 10.26 -5.28
C GLU A 240 16.25 8.80 -5.79
N SER A 241 15.60 7.89 -5.07
CA SER A 241 15.47 6.49 -5.49
C SER A 241 14.33 6.35 -6.50
N GLU A 242 14.39 5.31 -7.31
CA GLU A 242 13.35 5.03 -8.31
C GLU A 242 11.97 4.77 -7.66
N LEU A 243 11.93 4.07 -6.53
CA LEU A 243 10.68 3.74 -5.84
C LEU A 243 10.17 4.92 -5.00
N GLY A 244 11.05 5.65 -4.33
CA GLY A 244 10.69 6.83 -3.56
C GLY A 244 10.13 7.95 -4.44
N ASP A 245 10.83 8.30 -5.53
CA ASP A 245 10.35 9.28 -6.51
C ASP A 245 8.98 8.90 -7.11
N TRP A 246 8.77 7.61 -7.34
CA TRP A 246 7.47 7.14 -7.81
C TRP A 246 6.38 7.30 -6.74
N LEU A 247 6.61 6.91 -5.49
CA LEU A 247 5.64 7.05 -4.40
C LEU A 247 5.25 8.50 -4.15
N GLU A 248 6.20 9.41 -4.15
CA GLU A 248 5.97 10.85 -3.95
C GLU A 248 5.01 11.48 -4.98
N LYS A 249 4.89 10.87 -6.14
CA LYS A 249 4.02 11.32 -7.23
C LYS A 249 2.66 10.64 -7.25
N ARG A 250 2.36 9.79 -6.26
CA ARG A 250 1.05 9.13 -6.23
C ARG A 250 -0.03 10.11 -5.83
N PRO A 251 -1.17 10.12 -6.55
CA PRO A 251 -2.30 10.93 -6.15
C PRO A 251 -2.87 10.47 -4.81
N ILE A 252 -3.30 11.41 -4.00
CA ILE A 252 -4.02 11.19 -2.74
C ILE A 252 -5.49 10.85 -3.01
N ILE A 253 -6.04 11.43 -4.05
CA ILE A 253 -7.45 11.34 -4.40
C ILE A 253 -7.59 11.30 -5.91
N ALA A 254 -8.52 10.49 -6.42
CA ALA A 254 -8.85 10.43 -7.83
C ALA A 254 -10.35 10.42 -8.06
N HIS A 255 -10.78 10.91 -9.21
CA HIS A 255 -12.16 10.92 -9.64
C HIS A 255 -12.30 10.13 -10.94
N TYR A 256 -13.12 9.12 -10.94
CA TYR A 256 -13.44 8.34 -12.12
C TYR A 256 -14.96 8.19 -12.27
N ASN A 257 -15.49 8.69 -13.37
CA ASN A 257 -16.93 8.78 -13.60
C ASN A 257 -17.65 9.55 -12.48
N ASP A 258 -18.56 8.87 -11.78
CA ASP A 258 -19.33 9.39 -10.65
C ASP A 258 -18.74 8.98 -9.29
N THR A 259 -17.57 8.37 -9.29
CA THR A 259 -16.94 7.82 -8.08
C THR A 259 -15.64 8.55 -7.77
N VAL A 260 -15.51 9.01 -6.56
CA VAL A 260 -14.24 9.49 -5.99
C VAL A 260 -13.58 8.37 -5.22
N PHE A 261 -12.27 8.21 -5.41
CA PHE A 261 -11.44 7.25 -4.71
C PHE A 261 -10.44 7.98 -3.84
N VAL A 262 -10.35 7.56 -2.60
CA VAL A 262 -9.36 8.00 -1.61
C VAL A 262 -9.06 6.81 -0.70
N HIS A 263 -7.86 6.72 -0.16
CA HIS A 263 -7.50 5.53 0.59
C HIS A 263 -8.33 5.34 1.87
N GLY A 264 -8.39 6.34 2.76
CA GLY A 264 -9.11 6.20 4.05
C GLY A 264 -10.56 6.63 4.00
N GLY A 265 -10.83 7.88 3.62
CA GLY A 265 -12.19 8.42 3.58
C GLY A 265 -12.24 9.94 3.53
N ILE A 266 -13.44 10.49 3.43
CA ILE A 266 -13.65 11.93 3.41
C ILE A 266 -14.32 12.38 4.71
N SER A 267 -13.58 13.09 5.55
CA SER A 267 -14.10 13.79 6.73
C SER A 267 -14.57 15.19 6.36
N PRO A 268 -15.26 15.92 7.27
CA PRO A 268 -15.55 17.35 7.05
C PRO A 268 -14.29 18.19 6.79
N LYS A 269 -13.14 17.86 7.42
CA LYS A 269 -11.86 18.53 7.18
C LYS A 269 -11.33 18.23 5.79
N GLY A 270 -11.37 16.96 5.37
CA GLY A 270 -11.00 16.56 4.01
C GLY A 270 -11.89 17.20 2.95
N LYS A 271 -13.22 17.30 3.21
CA LYS A 271 -14.15 17.97 2.30
C LYS A 271 -13.83 19.45 2.15
N ALA A 272 -13.53 20.14 3.26
CA ALA A 272 -13.16 21.55 3.20
C ALA A 272 -11.92 21.77 2.30
N LEU A 273 -10.91 20.91 2.41
CA LEU A 273 -9.74 20.96 1.53
C LEU A 273 -10.08 20.68 0.06
N ILE A 274 -10.98 19.71 -0.19
CA ILE A 274 -11.46 19.41 -1.56
C ILE A 274 -12.18 20.63 -2.14
N ASP A 275 -13.00 21.31 -1.36
CA ASP A 275 -13.75 22.51 -1.82
C ASP A 275 -12.83 23.67 -2.12
N GLU A 276 -11.74 23.82 -1.36
CA GLU A 276 -10.79 24.91 -1.51
C GLU A 276 -9.85 24.70 -2.70
N LEU A 277 -9.24 23.52 -2.81
CA LEU A 277 -8.16 23.24 -3.76
C LEU A 277 -8.60 22.42 -4.98
N GLY A 278 -9.71 21.71 -4.90
CA GLY A 278 -10.07 20.67 -5.85
C GLY A 278 -9.15 19.46 -5.78
N ILE A 279 -9.51 18.38 -6.47
CA ILE A 279 -8.75 17.12 -6.50
C ILE A 279 -7.33 17.35 -7.05
N ASP A 280 -7.19 18.07 -8.17
CA ASP A 280 -5.89 18.34 -8.78
C ASP A 280 -5.00 19.22 -7.88
N GLY A 281 -5.61 20.16 -7.14
CA GLY A 281 -4.90 21.02 -6.20
C GLY A 281 -4.33 20.24 -5.02
N ILE A 282 -5.09 19.30 -4.47
CA ILE A 282 -4.65 18.40 -3.38
C ILE A 282 -3.46 17.56 -3.84
N ASN A 283 -3.59 16.89 -4.98
CA ASN A 283 -2.52 16.06 -5.52
C ASN A 283 -1.25 16.87 -5.84
N ARG A 284 -1.42 18.08 -6.33
CA ARG A 284 -0.31 18.99 -6.63
C ARG A 284 0.41 19.46 -5.37
N ILE A 285 -0.33 19.89 -4.33
CA ILE A 285 0.30 20.37 -3.09
C ILE A 285 1.01 19.23 -2.36
N PHE A 286 0.46 18.03 -2.38
CA PHE A 286 1.14 16.86 -1.86
C PHE A 286 2.46 16.61 -2.60
N ALA A 287 2.44 16.47 -3.92
CA ALA A 287 3.64 16.21 -4.71
C ALA A 287 4.72 17.30 -4.56
N GLN A 288 4.33 18.55 -4.27
CA GLN A 288 5.28 19.65 -4.02
C GLN A 288 5.95 19.58 -2.64
N ASN A 289 5.36 18.85 -1.70
CA ASN A 289 5.81 18.76 -0.31
C ASN A 289 6.18 17.33 0.13
N SER A 290 6.13 16.35 -0.76
CA SER A 290 6.40 14.93 -0.46
C SER A 290 7.88 14.57 -0.38
N HIS A 291 8.78 15.50 -0.71
CA HIS A 291 10.22 15.29 -0.62
C HIS A 291 10.71 15.07 0.83
N ASP A 292 11.75 14.27 1.01
CA ASP A 292 12.30 13.81 2.30
C ASP A 292 12.44 14.91 3.35
N ASP A 293 12.90 16.09 2.94
CA ASP A 293 13.21 17.21 3.84
C ASP A 293 11.98 18.10 4.19
N LYS A 294 10.83 17.83 3.60
CA LYS A 294 9.65 18.70 3.72
C LYS A 294 8.41 17.99 4.24
N LEU A 295 8.26 16.71 3.93
CA LEU A 295 7.00 16.01 4.15
C LEU A 295 6.55 16.02 5.60
N SER A 296 7.42 15.71 6.55
CA SER A 296 7.06 15.69 7.98
C SER A 296 6.57 17.05 8.45
N SER A 297 7.30 18.12 8.12
CA SER A 297 6.88 19.48 8.48
C SER A 297 5.56 19.86 7.82
N PHE A 298 5.35 19.47 6.57
CA PHE A 298 4.10 19.72 5.86
C PHE A 298 2.93 18.99 6.54
N ILE A 299 3.05 17.70 6.76
CA ILE A 299 1.96 16.89 7.34
C ILE A 299 1.66 17.28 8.78
N GLU A 300 2.67 17.57 9.60
CA GLU A 300 2.49 17.81 11.03
C GLU A 300 2.13 19.25 11.35
N GLN A 301 2.58 20.23 10.56
CA GLN A 301 2.54 21.65 10.92
C GLN A 301 1.57 22.48 10.07
N THR A 302 1.02 21.93 8.96
CA THR A 302 0.07 22.67 8.12
C THR A 302 -1.34 22.08 8.20
N GLU A 303 -2.35 22.93 7.98
CA GLU A 303 -3.74 22.49 7.96
C GLU A 303 -4.01 21.60 6.74
N GLU A 304 -3.40 21.92 5.61
CA GLU A 304 -3.50 21.15 4.36
C GLU A 304 -2.86 19.75 4.51
N GLY A 305 -1.65 19.69 5.07
CA GLY A 305 -0.96 18.43 5.31
C GLY A 305 -1.74 17.51 6.25
N GLN A 306 -2.25 18.05 7.35
CA GLN A 306 -3.10 17.30 8.29
C GLN A 306 -4.43 16.85 7.64
N ALA A 307 -5.00 17.66 6.73
CA ALA A 307 -6.21 17.26 6.01
C ALA A 307 -5.92 16.16 4.98
N ILE A 308 -4.76 16.21 4.31
CA ILE A 308 -4.29 15.13 3.41
C ILE A 308 -4.07 13.85 4.21
N TYR A 309 -3.38 13.90 5.33
CA TYR A 309 -3.19 12.72 6.18
C TYR A 309 -4.53 12.15 6.65
N ASN A 310 -5.49 13.02 6.96
CA ASN A 310 -6.83 12.59 7.33
C ASN A 310 -7.58 11.90 6.17
N LEU A 311 -7.40 12.31 4.91
CA LEU A 311 -7.95 11.60 3.75
C LEU A 311 -7.43 10.15 3.65
N LEU A 312 -6.21 9.90 4.12
CA LEU A 312 -5.62 8.56 4.09
C LEU A 312 -6.00 7.67 5.28
N THR A 313 -6.46 8.28 6.40
CA THR A 313 -6.63 7.55 7.67
C THR A 313 -8.05 7.57 8.22
N PHE A 314 -8.98 8.31 7.60
CA PHE A 314 -10.32 8.50 8.13
C PHE A 314 -11.22 7.28 7.94
N ARG A 315 -11.72 6.73 9.04
CA ARG A 315 -12.63 5.57 9.05
C ARG A 315 -14.10 5.91 9.33
N GLY A 316 -14.43 7.20 9.48
CA GLY A 316 -15.78 7.61 9.89
C GLY A 316 -16.87 7.34 8.86
N ASN A 317 -16.52 7.15 7.58
CA ASN A 317 -17.50 6.82 6.54
C ASN A 317 -18.05 5.38 6.66
N HIS A 318 -17.38 4.49 7.41
CA HIS A 318 -17.83 3.12 7.67
C HIS A 318 -18.89 3.01 8.77
N GLN A 319 -19.15 4.09 9.51
CA GLN A 319 -20.11 4.07 10.61
C GLN A 319 -21.55 4.00 10.07
N GLU A 320 -22.41 3.25 10.75
CA GLU A 320 -23.82 3.07 10.34
C GLU A 320 -24.58 4.38 10.12
N GLY A 321 -24.26 5.43 10.88
CA GLY A 321 -24.88 6.75 10.76
C GLY A 321 -24.29 7.65 9.68
N ALA A 322 -23.31 7.20 8.89
CA ALA A 322 -22.60 8.05 7.94
C ALA A 322 -23.36 8.29 6.63
N CYS A 323 -24.21 7.35 6.21
CA CYS A 323 -24.88 7.40 4.92
C CYS A 323 -25.66 8.72 4.63
N PRO A 324 -26.43 9.29 5.58
CA PRO A 324 -27.14 10.56 5.31
C PRO A 324 -26.21 11.76 5.09
N TYR A 325 -24.96 11.67 5.52
CA TYR A 325 -23.97 12.75 5.39
C TYR A 325 -23.07 12.59 4.17
N LEU A 326 -22.96 11.38 3.63
CA LEU A 326 -22.08 11.08 2.51
C LEU A 326 -22.26 12.03 1.30
N PRO A 327 -23.48 12.34 0.82
CA PRO A 327 -23.64 13.24 -0.33
C PRO A 327 -23.08 14.65 -0.11
N ARG A 328 -22.95 15.10 1.17
CA ARG A 328 -22.39 16.41 1.50
C ARG A 328 -20.86 16.40 1.59
N LEU A 329 -20.25 15.20 1.69
CA LEU A 329 -18.81 15.03 1.75
C LEU A 329 -18.20 14.82 0.35
N LEU A 330 -19.00 14.46 -0.64
CA LEU A 330 -18.53 14.26 -2.00
C LEU A 330 -18.25 15.57 -2.73
N PRO A 331 -17.23 15.63 -3.59
CA PRO A 331 -17.04 16.76 -4.50
C PRO A 331 -18.13 16.81 -5.57
N ASP A 332 -18.26 17.96 -6.21
CA ASP A 332 -19.22 18.15 -7.30
C ASP A 332 -19.01 17.11 -8.42
N GLY A 333 -20.11 16.55 -8.90
CA GLY A 333 -20.12 15.54 -9.95
C GLY A 333 -19.89 14.10 -9.47
N ALA A 334 -19.59 13.88 -8.19
CA ALA A 334 -19.50 12.56 -7.60
C ALA A 334 -20.79 12.18 -6.86
N SER A 335 -21.19 10.93 -7.00
CA SER A 335 -22.30 10.32 -6.24
C SER A 335 -21.80 9.19 -5.34
N ARG A 336 -20.55 8.76 -5.51
CA ARG A 336 -19.95 7.61 -4.83
C ARG A 336 -18.60 7.91 -4.22
N LEU A 337 -18.29 7.17 -3.16
CA LEU A 337 -16.97 7.13 -2.52
C LEU A 337 -16.46 5.69 -2.48
N GLY A 338 -15.28 5.46 -3.04
CA GLY A 338 -14.55 4.20 -2.92
C GLY A 338 -13.32 4.37 -2.02
N VAL A 339 -13.16 3.47 -1.04
CA VAL A 339 -12.07 3.52 -0.04
C VAL A 339 -11.47 2.14 0.23
N GLY A 340 -10.19 2.11 0.62
CA GLY A 340 -9.50 0.98 1.22
C GLY A 340 -9.44 1.06 2.74
N HIS A 341 -8.27 0.84 3.31
CA HIS A 341 -7.86 1.18 4.67
C HIS A 341 -8.56 0.44 5.82
N THR A 342 -9.85 0.20 5.72
CA THR A 342 -10.61 -0.45 6.80
C THR A 342 -10.89 -1.89 6.40
N PRO A 343 -10.10 -2.85 6.93
CA PRO A 343 -10.13 -4.22 6.45
C PRO A 343 -11.43 -4.94 6.81
N ASP A 344 -11.80 -5.82 5.91
CA ASP A 344 -12.84 -6.82 6.11
C ASP A 344 -12.45 -8.08 5.30
N TYR A 345 -13.20 -9.17 5.41
CA TYR A 345 -12.98 -10.36 4.56
C TYR A 345 -13.64 -10.23 3.19
N THR A 346 -14.57 -9.28 3.06
CA THR A 346 -15.33 -9.05 1.83
C THR A 346 -15.50 -7.56 1.58
N ILE A 347 -15.65 -7.19 0.33
CA ILE A 347 -16.07 -5.83 -0.04
C ILE A 347 -17.48 -5.57 0.47
N ARG A 348 -17.70 -4.40 1.07
CA ARG A 348 -19.00 -3.97 1.53
C ARG A 348 -19.51 -2.81 0.67
N LEU A 349 -20.70 -2.99 0.11
CA LEU A 349 -21.45 -1.94 -0.57
C LEU A 349 -22.46 -1.37 0.43
N MET A 350 -22.33 -0.10 0.74
CA MET A 350 -23.12 0.59 1.77
C MET A 350 -23.78 1.83 1.18
N CYS A 351 -24.73 2.41 1.90
CA CYS A 351 -25.40 3.66 1.50
C CYS A 351 -26.04 3.55 0.11
N ASP A 352 -26.77 2.47 -0.16
CA ASP A 352 -27.38 2.18 -1.47
C ASP A 352 -26.34 2.20 -2.60
N ASP A 353 -25.20 1.49 -2.37
CA ASP A 353 -24.03 1.38 -3.25
C ASP A 353 -23.31 2.70 -3.53
N ASN A 354 -23.55 3.74 -2.73
CA ASN A 354 -22.83 5.01 -2.83
C ASN A 354 -21.55 5.06 -1.98
N PHE A 355 -21.35 4.07 -1.08
CA PHE A 355 -20.11 3.88 -0.35
C PHE A 355 -19.56 2.48 -0.58
N LEU A 356 -18.36 2.41 -1.16
CA LEU A 356 -17.69 1.20 -1.56
C LEU A 356 -16.49 1.00 -0.63
N ALA A 357 -16.61 0.10 0.36
CA ALA A 357 -15.51 -0.30 1.24
C ALA A 357 -14.76 -1.47 0.58
N LEU A 358 -13.58 -1.18 0.02
CA LEU A 358 -12.89 -2.00 -0.97
C LEU A 358 -11.75 -2.83 -0.40
N ASP A 359 -11.37 -2.60 0.86
CA ASP A 359 -10.37 -3.43 1.52
C ASP A 359 -10.99 -4.76 1.93
N SER A 360 -10.72 -5.78 1.15
CA SER A 360 -11.14 -7.16 1.41
C SER A 360 -9.97 -8.05 1.86
N SER A 361 -8.92 -7.43 2.42
CA SER A 361 -7.71 -8.12 2.91
C SER A 361 -7.10 -9.05 1.86
N LEU A 362 -6.71 -8.46 0.71
CA LEU A 362 -6.21 -9.22 -0.45
C LEU A 362 -4.85 -9.87 -0.21
N GLY A 363 -4.02 -9.31 0.68
CA GLY A 363 -2.74 -9.89 1.07
C GLY A 363 -2.94 -11.07 2.02
N ARG A 364 -2.42 -12.25 1.67
CA ARG A 364 -2.54 -13.49 2.46
C ARG A 364 -1.98 -13.35 3.86
N TRP A 365 -0.84 -12.65 4.00
CA TRP A 365 -0.16 -12.42 5.27
C TRP A 365 -1.02 -11.59 6.21
N PHE A 366 -1.61 -10.52 5.69
CA PHE A 366 -2.53 -9.69 6.47
C PHE A 366 -3.80 -10.45 6.83
N ARG A 367 -4.41 -11.13 5.86
CA ARG A 367 -5.66 -11.88 6.03
C ARG A 367 -5.55 -13.02 7.05
N ASN A 368 -4.43 -13.75 7.04
CA ASN A 368 -4.28 -14.98 7.81
C ASN A 368 -3.47 -14.83 9.08
N SER A 369 -2.64 -13.79 9.19
CA SER A 369 -1.76 -13.60 10.34
C SER A 369 -1.75 -12.17 10.88
N GLY A 370 -2.59 -11.30 10.36
CA GLY A 370 -2.68 -9.92 10.83
C GLY A 370 -3.66 -9.77 11.97
N ASN A 371 -3.20 -9.19 13.07
CA ASN A 371 -4.02 -8.65 14.14
C ASN A 371 -5.15 -9.57 14.65
N GLU A 372 -6.28 -8.95 14.86
CA GLU A 372 -7.57 -9.53 15.21
C GLU A 372 -8.17 -10.48 14.16
N TYR A 373 -7.61 -10.51 12.96
CA TYR A 373 -8.06 -11.37 11.86
C TYR A 373 -7.37 -12.74 11.85
N CYS A 374 -6.75 -13.14 12.93
CA CYS A 374 -6.17 -14.46 13.01
C CYS A 374 -7.28 -15.53 13.06
N PRO A 375 -7.34 -16.43 12.07
CA PRO A 375 -8.36 -17.45 12.02
C PRO A 375 -8.36 -18.30 13.29
N GLY A 376 -9.53 -18.46 13.90
CA GLY A 376 -9.73 -19.24 15.12
C GLY A 376 -9.51 -18.48 16.42
N GLN A 377 -9.17 -17.21 16.38
CA GLN A 377 -9.05 -16.36 17.57
C GLN A 377 -10.22 -15.40 17.75
N ASP A 378 -10.88 -15.03 16.70
CA ASP A 378 -12.05 -14.19 16.79
C ASP A 378 -13.24 -14.78 16.02
N GLU A 379 -14.42 -14.23 16.31
CA GLU A 379 -15.66 -14.68 15.70
C GLU A 379 -15.73 -14.36 14.19
N ILE A 380 -14.99 -13.36 13.73
CA ILE A 380 -14.97 -12.93 12.33
C ILE A 380 -14.03 -13.83 11.54
N GLY A 381 -12.87 -14.12 12.08
CA GLY A 381 -11.86 -14.94 11.42
C GLY A 381 -12.11 -16.43 11.50
N SER A 382 -13.02 -16.82 12.35
CA SER A 382 -13.29 -18.25 12.58
C SER A 382 -13.93 -18.97 11.40
N SER A 383 -14.05 -18.33 10.23
CA SER A 383 -14.61 -18.99 9.06
C SER A 383 -13.99 -20.38 8.94
N ASN A 384 -14.34 -21.24 9.87
CA ASN A 384 -14.15 -22.66 9.83
C ASN A 384 -12.88 -23.24 10.48
N GLY A 385 -12.08 -22.48 11.22
CA GLY A 385 -10.85 -22.99 11.86
C GLY A 385 -9.88 -23.60 10.84
N GLN A 386 -9.85 -23.09 9.61
CA GLN A 386 -9.03 -23.65 8.54
C GLN A 386 -7.55 -23.32 8.71
N TYR A 387 -7.23 -22.19 9.35
CA TYR A 387 -5.87 -21.72 9.50
C TYR A 387 -5.49 -21.57 10.96
N ARG A 388 -4.24 -21.85 11.28
CA ARG A 388 -3.65 -21.50 12.56
C ARG A 388 -2.97 -20.13 12.44
N CYS A 389 -2.91 -19.40 13.54
CA CYS A 389 -2.11 -18.19 13.58
C CYS A 389 -0.66 -18.49 13.20
N GLY A 390 -0.10 -17.65 12.35
CA GLY A 390 1.24 -17.86 11.79
C GLY A 390 1.32 -18.79 10.58
N GLU A 391 0.24 -19.49 10.22
CA GLU A 391 0.16 -20.27 8.98
C GLU A 391 -0.50 -19.43 7.88
N ILE A 392 0.08 -19.42 6.70
CA ILE A 392 -0.41 -18.65 5.56
C ILE A 392 -1.13 -19.59 4.59
N ASN A 393 -2.35 -19.21 4.23
CA ASN A 393 -3.03 -19.86 3.11
C ASN A 393 -2.29 -19.56 1.80
N GLU A 394 -2.05 -20.56 0.99
CA GLU A 394 -1.40 -20.36 -0.31
C GLU A 394 -2.33 -19.73 -1.37
N GLN A 395 -3.63 -19.75 -1.13
CA GLN A 395 -4.62 -19.18 -2.05
C GLN A 395 -4.81 -17.69 -1.81
N CYS A 396 -4.93 -16.93 -2.90
CA CYS A 396 -5.32 -15.52 -2.85
C CYS A 396 -6.83 -15.43 -2.71
N GLU A 397 -7.26 -15.00 -1.53
CA GLU A 397 -8.66 -14.82 -1.19
C GLU A 397 -9.01 -13.33 -1.15
N GLY A 398 -10.30 -13.02 -1.23
CA GLY A 398 -10.81 -11.66 -1.21
C GLY A 398 -11.69 -11.35 -2.40
N GLN A 399 -11.84 -10.08 -2.67
CA GLN A 399 -12.71 -9.58 -3.75
C GLN A 399 -12.13 -8.30 -4.34
N ILE A 400 -12.34 -8.10 -5.63
CA ILE A 400 -12.17 -6.83 -6.30
C ILE A 400 -13.49 -6.46 -7.00
N ILE A 401 -13.63 -5.22 -7.44
CA ILE A 401 -14.85 -4.81 -8.15
C ILE A 401 -14.57 -4.38 -9.58
N LYS A 402 -15.60 -4.50 -10.40
CA LYS A 402 -15.72 -3.84 -11.69
C LYS A 402 -16.88 -2.84 -11.63
N LEU A 403 -16.57 -1.57 -11.83
CA LEU A 403 -17.54 -0.51 -12.04
C LEU A 403 -17.81 -0.41 -13.55
N SER A 404 -19.07 -0.45 -13.93
CA SER A 404 -19.49 -0.33 -15.33
C SER A 404 -20.42 0.88 -15.51
N GLY A 405 -20.62 1.30 -16.75
CA GLY A 405 -21.54 2.39 -17.09
C GLY A 405 -22.92 2.20 -16.47
N GLY A 406 -23.55 3.32 -16.09
CA GLY A 406 -24.84 3.32 -15.37
C GLY A 406 -24.74 2.95 -13.89
N GLY A 407 -23.54 2.93 -13.33
CA GLY A 407 -23.32 2.74 -11.90
C GLY A 407 -23.39 1.30 -11.41
N LYS A 408 -23.33 0.32 -12.29
CA LYS A 408 -23.32 -1.09 -11.92
C LYS A 408 -22.00 -1.48 -11.26
N VAL A 409 -22.10 -2.20 -10.15
CA VAL A 409 -20.95 -2.79 -9.42
C VAL A 409 -21.02 -4.31 -9.56
N ASP A 410 -20.00 -4.91 -10.16
CA ASP A 410 -19.84 -6.35 -10.24
C ASP A 410 -18.70 -6.79 -9.33
N MET A 411 -18.94 -7.80 -8.47
CA MET A 411 -17.91 -8.40 -7.64
C MET A 411 -17.14 -9.45 -8.44
N ILE A 412 -15.80 -9.46 -8.27
CA ILE A 412 -14.90 -10.46 -8.84
C ILE A 412 -14.23 -11.19 -7.67
N HIS A 413 -14.35 -12.53 -7.69
CA HIS A 413 -13.84 -13.44 -6.66
C HIS A 413 -12.62 -14.20 -7.14
#